data_1fcf4161ec554cea37b709207edf1579
#
_entry.id   1fcf4161ec554cea37b709207edf1579
#
_cell.length_a   1.000
_cell.length_b   1.000
_cell.length_c   1.000
_cell.angle_alpha   90.00
_cell.angle_beta   90.00
_cell.angle_gamma   90.00
#
_symmetry.space_group_name_H-M   'P 1'
#
loop_
_entity.id
_entity.type
_entity.pdbx_description
1 polymer ?
#
loop_
_entity_poly.entity_id
_entity_poly.type
_entity_poly.pdbx_seq_one_letter_code
_entity_poly.pdbx_strand_id
1 'polypeptide(L)'
;PQAGIDSYVISVGVDNPAAMEPAIGDATGLMRQVRKLRIGEEDDFTISKSDSVVNVMIDNLKYVAFGAMFIGFITLIGAAIGLMNIMLVQVNERTREIGVSMAIGANRATIRSQFLIESIVICIIGGICGIILGIFIGNFVALALNASFILPWLWILVGLTVCVITGV
;
A
#
# COMPACT_ATOMS: atom_id res chain seq x y z
N PRO A 1 -8.88 -22.51 50.21
CA PRO A 1 -9.12 -23.14 48.94
C PRO A 1 -9.45 -22.00 47.96
N GLN A 2 -8.50 -21.67 47.10
CA GLN A 2 -8.73 -20.73 46.03
C GLN A 2 -9.65 -21.43 45.04
N ALA A 3 -10.93 -21.00 44.98
CA ALA A 3 -11.80 -21.35 43.89
C ALA A 3 -11.15 -20.84 42.61
N GLY A 4 -10.77 -21.76 41.73
CA GLY A 4 -10.28 -21.41 40.41
C GLY A 4 -11.32 -20.51 39.73
N ILE A 5 -10.91 -19.32 39.31
CA ILE A 5 -11.75 -18.44 38.53
C ILE A 5 -11.77 -19.03 37.13
N ASP A 6 -12.77 -19.89 36.90
CA ASP A 6 -13.02 -20.39 35.56
C ASP A 6 -13.52 -19.22 34.71
N SER A 7 -12.65 -18.74 33.83
CA SER A 7 -13.03 -17.68 32.86
C SER A 7 -13.71 -18.37 31.67
N TYR A 8 -14.94 -18.00 31.40
CA TYR A 8 -15.68 -18.49 30.24
C TYR A 8 -15.73 -17.40 29.16
N VAL A 9 -15.55 -17.81 27.93
CA VAL A 9 -15.72 -16.95 26.75
C VAL A 9 -17.00 -17.35 26.04
N ILE A 10 -17.94 -16.44 25.94
CA ILE A 10 -19.21 -16.62 25.24
C ILE A 10 -19.15 -15.81 23.95
N SER A 11 -19.25 -16.48 22.80
CA SER A 11 -19.31 -15.84 21.50
C SER A 11 -20.76 -15.74 21.02
N VAL A 12 -21.22 -14.55 20.71
CA VAL A 12 -22.57 -14.28 20.19
C VAL A 12 -22.43 -13.71 18.78
N GLY A 13 -23.13 -14.33 17.81
CA GLY A 13 -23.23 -13.82 16.44
C GLY A 13 -24.41 -12.87 16.30
N VAL A 14 -24.18 -11.76 15.63
CA VAL A 14 -25.22 -10.77 15.26
C VAL A 14 -25.36 -10.77 13.75
N ASP A 15 -26.54 -11.07 13.22
CA ASP A 15 -26.78 -11.18 11.77
C ASP A 15 -26.66 -9.86 11.01
N ASN A 16 -26.90 -8.74 11.68
CA ASN A 16 -26.85 -7.42 11.06
C ASN A 16 -25.81 -6.52 11.76
N PRO A 17 -24.75 -6.07 11.06
CA PRO A 17 -23.76 -5.17 11.63
C PRO A 17 -24.34 -3.87 12.24
N ALA A 18 -25.45 -3.36 11.70
CA ALA A 18 -26.11 -2.17 12.21
C ALA A 18 -26.80 -2.41 13.59
N ALA A 19 -27.09 -3.66 13.93
CA ALA A 19 -27.67 -4.04 15.21
C ALA A 19 -26.62 -4.36 16.30
N MET A 20 -25.32 -4.22 15.98
CA MET A 20 -24.24 -4.56 16.90
C MET A 20 -24.25 -3.72 18.20
N GLU A 21 -24.43 -2.40 18.10
CA GLU A 21 -24.45 -1.51 19.28
C GLU A 21 -25.64 -1.80 20.21
N PRO A 22 -26.89 -1.90 19.70
CA PRO A 22 -28.02 -2.34 20.52
C PRO A 22 -27.79 -3.71 21.16
N ALA A 23 -27.27 -4.68 20.39
CA ALA A 23 -27.01 -6.03 20.90
C ALA A 23 -25.99 -6.06 22.05
N ILE A 24 -24.96 -5.20 22.00
CA ILE A 24 -23.99 -5.05 23.09
C ILE A 24 -24.67 -4.47 24.34
N GLY A 25 -25.54 -3.46 24.17
CA GLY A 25 -26.31 -2.90 25.27
C GLY A 25 -27.19 -3.94 25.95
N ASP A 26 -27.93 -4.71 25.16
CA ASP A 26 -28.78 -5.80 25.66
C ASP A 26 -27.97 -6.89 26.35
N ALA A 27 -26.86 -7.32 25.73
CA ALA A 27 -25.96 -8.31 26.31
C ALA A 27 -25.37 -7.85 27.65
N THR A 28 -24.98 -6.57 27.74
CA THR A 28 -24.47 -5.96 28.98
C THR A 28 -25.55 -6.02 30.07
N GLY A 29 -26.77 -5.59 29.73
CA GLY A 29 -27.91 -5.63 30.66
C GLY A 29 -28.22 -7.02 31.15
N LEU A 30 -28.26 -8.01 30.25
CA LEU A 30 -28.50 -9.41 30.61
C LEU A 30 -27.37 -9.98 31.47
N MET A 31 -26.11 -9.72 31.15
CA MET A 31 -24.97 -10.18 31.94
C MET A 31 -24.96 -9.59 33.34
N ARG A 32 -25.25 -8.30 33.51
CA ARG A 32 -25.41 -7.66 34.82
C ARG A 32 -26.51 -8.33 35.65
N GLN A 33 -27.63 -8.71 35.01
CA GLN A 33 -28.75 -9.41 35.63
C GLN A 33 -28.36 -10.82 36.07
N VAL A 34 -27.68 -11.60 35.24
CA VAL A 34 -27.19 -12.96 35.53
C VAL A 34 -26.16 -12.94 36.66
N ARG A 35 -25.23 -11.96 36.64
CA ARG A 35 -24.20 -11.77 37.67
C ARG A 35 -24.71 -11.10 38.95
N LYS A 36 -25.99 -10.65 38.96
CA LYS A 36 -26.65 -9.98 40.11
C LYS A 36 -25.88 -8.72 40.57
N LEU A 37 -25.29 -7.98 39.63
CA LEU A 37 -24.58 -6.75 39.92
C LEU A 37 -25.57 -5.63 40.28
N ARG A 38 -25.22 -4.84 41.30
CA ARG A 38 -26.05 -3.70 41.75
C ARG A 38 -25.89 -2.51 40.81
N ILE A 39 -26.87 -1.62 40.84
CA ILE A 39 -26.82 -0.34 40.09
C ILE A 39 -25.65 0.48 40.67
N GLY A 40 -24.68 0.83 39.79
CA GLY A 40 -23.49 1.59 40.18
C GLY A 40 -22.26 0.71 40.53
N GLU A 41 -22.36 -0.60 40.49
CA GLU A 41 -21.26 -1.54 40.64
C GLU A 41 -20.51 -1.69 39.27
N GLU A 42 -19.17 -1.77 39.32
CA GLU A 42 -18.37 -2.00 38.10
C GLU A 42 -18.64 -3.40 37.53
N ASP A 43 -18.56 -3.51 36.18
CA ASP A 43 -18.78 -4.77 35.51
C ASP A 43 -17.58 -5.72 35.75
N ASP A 44 -17.86 -6.94 36.22
CA ASP A 44 -16.88 -8.01 36.43
C ASP A 44 -16.65 -8.87 35.16
N PHE A 45 -17.15 -8.39 34.00
CA PHE A 45 -17.03 -9.03 32.71
C PHE A 45 -16.65 -7.99 31.63
N THR A 46 -16.06 -8.45 30.54
CA THR A 46 -15.69 -7.61 29.41
C THR A 46 -16.40 -8.09 28.16
N ILE A 47 -17.13 -7.20 27.49
CA ILE A 47 -17.70 -7.46 26.18
C ILE A 47 -16.78 -6.80 25.16
N SER A 48 -16.13 -7.61 24.31
CA SER A 48 -15.27 -7.14 23.23
C SER A 48 -15.91 -7.43 21.88
N LYS A 49 -15.89 -6.45 20.98
CA LYS A 49 -16.24 -6.68 19.58
C LYS A 49 -15.11 -7.43 18.90
N SER A 50 -15.45 -8.46 18.11
CA SER A 50 -14.47 -9.12 17.25
C SER A 50 -13.82 -8.14 16.25
N ASP A 51 -14.57 -7.10 15.84
CA ASP A 51 -14.10 -6.04 14.95
C ASP A 51 -12.96 -5.19 15.55
N SER A 52 -12.84 -5.11 16.89
CA SER A 52 -11.78 -4.33 17.51
C SER A 52 -10.39 -4.87 17.20
N VAL A 53 -10.24 -6.19 17.14
CA VAL A 53 -8.98 -6.85 16.76
C VAL A 53 -8.69 -6.63 15.28
N VAL A 54 -9.73 -6.75 14.44
CA VAL A 54 -9.61 -6.50 12.99
C VAL A 54 -9.23 -5.05 12.71
N ASN A 55 -9.85 -4.08 13.41
CA ASN A 55 -9.53 -2.66 13.25
C ASN A 55 -8.09 -2.35 13.66
N VAL A 56 -7.61 -2.89 14.78
CA VAL A 56 -6.21 -2.75 15.20
C VAL A 56 -5.25 -3.35 14.16
N MET A 57 -5.60 -4.50 13.58
CA MET A 57 -4.80 -5.11 12.50
C MET A 57 -4.79 -4.22 11.25
N ILE A 58 -5.94 -3.71 10.84
CA ILE A 58 -6.05 -2.81 9.68
C ILE A 58 -5.22 -1.53 9.91
N ASP A 59 -5.28 -0.94 11.10
CA ASP A 59 -4.51 0.25 11.41
C ASP A 59 -3.00 -0.02 11.41
N ASN A 60 -2.56 -1.15 11.95
CA ASN A 60 -1.15 -1.56 11.85
C ASN A 60 -0.72 -1.77 10.39
N LEU A 61 -1.58 -2.37 9.54
CA LEU A 61 -1.30 -2.54 8.11
C LEU A 61 -1.20 -1.19 7.38
N LYS A 62 -1.96 -0.17 7.78
CA LYS A 62 -1.81 1.19 7.24
C LYS A 62 -0.42 1.77 7.51
N TYR A 63 0.12 1.60 8.72
CA TYR A 63 1.48 2.06 9.04
C TYR A 63 2.54 1.35 8.21
N VAL A 64 2.39 0.04 8.00
CA VAL A 64 3.28 -0.74 7.14
C VAL A 64 3.20 -0.27 5.69
N ALA A 65 1.98 -0.03 5.18
CA ALA A 65 1.76 0.49 3.83
C ALA A 65 2.37 1.90 3.66
N PHE A 66 2.23 2.77 4.66
CA PHE A 66 2.85 4.09 4.65
C PHE A 66 4.39 4.01 4.62
N GLY A 67 4.98 3.12 5.43
CA GLY A 67 6.42 2.86 5.43
C GLY A 67 6.91 2.34 4.07
N ALA A 68 6.20 1.40 3.47
CA ALA A 68 6.51 0.86 2.14
C ALA A 68 6.43 1.95 1.06
N MET A 69 5.41 2.82 1.11
CA MET A 69 5.26 3.94 0.19
C MET A 69 6.43 4.94 0.32
N PHE A 70 6.88 5.21 1.54
CA PHE A 70 8.00 6.11 1.80
C PHE A 70 9.33 5.55 1.27
N ILE A 71 9.57 4.25 1.48
CA ILE A 71 10.74 3.54 0.92
C ILE A 71 10.67 3.56 -0.62
N GLY A 72 9.49 3.29 -1.20
CA GLY A 72 9.28 3.36 -2.64
C GLY A 72 9.58 4.73 -3.22
N PHE A 73 9.21 5.80 -2.52
CA PHE A 73 9.50 7.16 -2.93
C PHE A 73 11.00 7.50 -2.91
N ILE A 74 11.71 7.08 -1.87
CA ILE A 74 13.17 7.26 -1.78
C ILE A 74 13.89 6.50 -2.90
N THR A 75 13.51 5.25 -3.15
CA THR A 75 14.10 4.45 -4.23
C THR A 75 13.82 5.04 -5.60
N LEU A 76 12.64 5.64 -5.81
CA LEU A 76 12.30 6.33 -7.05
C LEU A 76 13.23 7.53 -7.29
N ILE A 77 13.49 8.35 -6.26
CA ILE A 77 14.43 9.48 -6.34
C ILE A 77 15.83 8.97 -6.69
N GLY A 78 16.29 7.90 -6.05
CA GLY A 78 17.59 7.29 -6.34
C GLY A 78 17.69 6.80 -7.78
N ALA A 79 16.62 6.17 -8.30
CA ALA A 79 16.54 5.72 -9.69
C ALA A 79 16.55 6.89 -10.68
N ALA A 80 15.84 7.99 -10.38
CA ALA A 80 15.82 9.20 -11.19
C ALA A 80 17.23 9.85 -11.30
N ILE A 81 17.94 9.93 -10.18
CA ILE A 81 19.33 10.42 -10.16
C ILE A 81 20.24 9.50 -10.98
N GLY A 82 20.06 8.19 -10.86
CA GLY A 82 20.79 7.20 -11.65
C GLY A 82 20.55 7.36 -13.16
N LEU A 83 19.28 7.53 -13.56
CA LEU A 83 18.92 7.79 -14.96
C LEU A 83 19.53 9.10 -15.48
N MET A 84 19.46 10.17 -14.69
CA MET A 84 20.07 11.44 -15.04
C MET A 84 21.58 11.31 -15.29
N ASN A 85 22.30 10.59 -14.44
CA ASN A 85 23.73 10.36 -14.60
C ASN A 85 24.04 9.58 -15.90
N ILE A 86 23.25 8.54 -16.21
CA ILE A 86 23.40 7.76 -17.45
C ILE A 86 23.17 8.66 -18.68
N MET A 87 22.11 9.49 -18.65
CA MET A 87 21.79 10.40 -19.74
C MET A 87 22.87 11.47 -19.95
N LEU A 88 23.48 11.99 -18.87
CA LEU A 88 24.58 12.93 -18.96
C LEU A 88 25.82 12.31 -19.63
N VAL A 89 26.15 11.08 -19.29
CA VAL A 89 27.26 10.34 -19.93
C VAL A 89 26.95 10.12 -21.41
N GLN A 90 25.75 9.69 -21.73
CA GLN A 90 25.29 9.42 -23.10
C GLN A 90 25.35 10.68 -24.01
N VAL A 91 24.94 11.83 -23.47
CA VAL A 91 25.06 13.13 -24.18
C VAL A 91 26.53 13.48 -24.44
N ASN A 92 27.41 13.27 -23.46
CA ASN A 92 28.85 13.54 -23.61
C ASN A 92 29.49 12.61 -24.65
N GLU A 93 29.16 11.34 -24.65
CA GLU A 93 29.69 10.38 -25.65
C GLU A 93 29.24 10.70 -27.07
N ARG A 94 27.99 11.20 -27.24
CA ARG A 94 27.41 11.56 -28.53
C ARG A 94 27.61 13.04 -28.94
N THR A 95 28.43 13.78 -28.23
CA THR A 95 28.61 15.22 -28.47
C THR A 95 28.99 15.53 -29.92
N ARG A 96 29.84 14.69 -30.57
CA ARG A 96 30.23 14.86 -31.97
C ARG A 96 29.05 14.67 -32.93
N GLU A 97 28.19 13.69 -32.70
CA GLU A 97 27.01 13.44 -33.53
C GLU A 97 25.99 14.56 -33.38
N ILE A 98 25.82 15.09 -32.17
CA ILE A 98 24.98 16.22 -31.85
C ILE A 98 25.52 17.47 -32.58
N GLY A 99 26.84 17.68 -32.57
CA GLY A 99 27.48 18.78 -33.26
C GLY A 99 27.27 18.73 -34.78
N VAL A 100 27.42 17.57 -35.40
CA VAL A 100 27.13 17.33 -36.81
C VAL A 100 25.67 17.60 -37.15
N SER A 101 24.75 17.08 -36.33
CA SER A 101 23.31 17.30 -36.50
C SER A 101 22.94 18.79 -36.44
N MET A 102 23.54 19.55 -35.52
CA MET A 102 23.34 21.00 -35.43
C MET A 102 23.94 21.73 -36.64
N ALA A 103 25.09 21.26 -37.17
CA ALA A 103 25.71 21.89 -38.36
C ALA A 103 24.88 21.69 -39.63
N ILE A 104 24.10 20.59 -39.71
CA ILE A 104 23.16 20.29 -40.81
C ILE A 104 21.83 21.04 -40.64
N GLY A 105 21.63 21.73 -39.50
CA GLY A 105 20.45 22.58 -39.26
C GLY A 105 19.45 22.03 -38.23
N ALA A 106 19.80 21.00 -37.46
CA ALA A 106 18.94 20.54 -36.38
C ALA A 106 18.80 21.58 -35.26
N ASN A 107 17.58 21.86 -34.84
CA ASN A 107 17.31 22.78 -33.75
C ASN A 107 17.61 22.09 -32.38
N ARG A 108 18.08 22.91 -31.42
CA ARG A 108 18.32 22.46 -30.03
C ARG A 108 17.08 21.82 -29.41
N ALA A 109 15.89 22.29 -29.74
CA ALA A 109 14.63 21.70 -29.27
C ALA A 109 14.43 20.26 -29.77
N THR A 110 14.82 19.99 -31.02
CA THR A 110 14.72 18.63 -31.60
C THR A 110 15.66 17.67 -30.92
N ILE A 111 16.89 18.06 -30.63
CA ILE A 111 17.85 17.24 -29.93
C ILE A 111 17.37 16.94 -28.48
N ARG A 112 16.90 17.99 -27.78
CA ARG A 112 16.36 17.84 -26.43
C ARG A 112 15.15 16.88 -26.38
N SER A 113 14.21 17.01 -27.35
CA SER A 113 13.05 16.12 -27.42
C SER A 113 13.45 14.67 -27.72
N GLN A 114 14.50 14.44 -28.47
CA GLN A 114 15.01 13.09 -28.75
C GLN A 114 15.48 12.39 -27.46
N PHE A 115 16.31 13.04 -26.65
CA PHE A 115 16.78 12.49 -25.38
C PHE A 115 15.64 12.33 -24.36
N LEU A 116 14.68 13.26 -24.38
CA LEU A 116 13.51 13.18 -23.51
C LEU A 116 12.61 11.98 -23.85
N ILE A 117 12.40 11.72 -25.15
CA ILE A 117 11.65 10.53 -25.59
C ILE A 117 12.41 9.25 -25.22
N GLU A 118 13.74 9.23 -25.37
CA GLU A 118 14.57 8.08 -25.00
C GLU A 118 14.44 7.75 -23.50
N SER A 119 14.53 8.76 -22.62
CA SER A 119 14.35 8.56 -21.17
C SER A 119 12.93 8.07 -20.81
N ILE A 120 11.91 8.64 -21.44
CA ILE A 120 10.51 8.19 -21.21
C ILE A 120 10.34 6.74 -21.64
N VAL A 121 10.87 6.32 -22.78
CA VAL A 121 10.77 4.95 -23.27
C VAL A 121 11.45 3.98 -22.28
N ILE A 122 12.63 4.32 -21.79
CA ILE A 122 13.34 3.50 -20.79
C ILE A 122 12.49 3.38 -19.50
N CYS A 123 11.94 4.50 -19.02
CA CYS A 123 11.10 4.51 -17.83
C CYS A 123 9.81 3.68 -18.01
N ILE A 124 9.18 3.73 -19.18
CA ILE A 124 7.97 2.95 -19.49
C ILE A 124 8.31 1.45 -19.53
N ILE A 125 9.38 1.05 -20.19
CA ILE A 125 9.80 -0.37 -20.24
C ILE A 125 10.11 -0.87 -18.83
N GLY A 126 10.91 -0.12 -18.07
CA GLY A 126 11.21 -0.43 -16.67
C GLY A 126 9.96 -0.50 -15.79
N GLY A 127 9.03 0.45 -15.98
CA GLY A 127 7.76 0.51 -15.28
C GLY A 127 6.87 -0.70 -15.56
N ILE A 128 6.75 -1.11 -16.82
CA ILE A 128 5.99 -2.31 -17.21
C ILE A 128 6.60 -3.56 -16.57
N CYS A 129 7.91 -3.72 -16.65
CA CYS A 129 8.61 -4.83 -16.02
C CYS A 129 8.41 -4.82 -14.49
N GLY A 130 8.49 -3.65 -13.85
CA GLY A 130 8.24 -3.48 -12.42
C GLY A 130 6.81 -3.84 -12.01
N ILE A 131 5.82 -3.42 -12.80
CA ILE A 131 4.40 -3.77 -12.56
C ILE A 131 4.18 -5.27 -12.68
N ILE A 132 4.72 -5.93 -13.71
CA ILE A 132 4.61 -7.38 -13.89
C ILE A 132 5.23 -8.11 -12.70
N LEU A 133 6.44 -7.74 -12.30
CA LEU A 133 7.10 -8.33 -11.12
C LEU A 133 6.32 -8.06 -9.83
N GLY A 134 5.81 -6.84 -9.64
CA GLY A 134 5.02 -6.48 -8.48
C GLY A 134 3.72 -7.29 -8.35
N ILE A 135 3.00 -7.47 -9.46
CA ILE A 135 1.80 -8.32 -9.51
C ILE A 135 2.17 -9.77 -9.21
N PHE A 136 3.24 -10.27 -9.79
CA PHE A 136 3.67 -11.66 -9.60
C PHE A 136 4.03 -11.93 -8.14
N ILE A 137 4.89 -11.10 -7.54
CA ILE A 137 5.33 -11.23 -6.15
C ILE A 137 4.15 -11.01 -5.19
N GLY A 138 3.32 -9.97 -5.43
CA GLY A 138 2.16 -9.67 -4.59
C GLY A 138 1.15 -10.81 -4.56
N ASN A 139 0.84 -11.42 -5.70
CA ASN A 139 -0.07 -12.56 -5.76
C ASN A 139 0.55 -13.85 -5.21
N PHE A 140 1.86 -14.02 -5.33
CA PHE A 140 2.54 -15.15 -4.70
C PHE A 140 2.43 -15.10 -3.17
N VAL A 141 2.62 -13.91 -2.59
CA VAL A 141 2.42 -13.70 -1.15
C VAL A 141 0.95 -13.87 -0.75
N ALA A 142 0.01 -13.35 -1.56
CA ALA A 142 -1.42 -13.53 -1.33
C ALA A 142 -1.83 -15.01 -1.30
N LEU A 143 -1.27 -15.81 -2.24
CA LEU A 143 -1.50 -17.25 -2.28
C LEU A 143 -0.99 -17.95 -1.02
N ALA A 144 0.19 -17.58 -0.53
CA ALA A 144 0.76 -18.12 0.71
C ALA A 144 -0.09 -17.80 1.95
N LEU A 145 -0.81 -16.68 1.93
CA LEU A 145 -1.72 -16.23 2.99
C LEU A 145 -3.18 -16.67 2.79
N ASN A 146 -3.48 -17.52 1.79
CA ASN A 146 -4.83 -17.91 1.39
C ASN A 146 -5.76 -16.72 1.10
N ALA A 147 -5.22 -15.61 0.60
CA ALA A 147 -5.97 -14.43 0.19
C ALA A 147 -6.39 -14.53 -1.28
N SER A 148 -7.46 -13.81 -1.63
CA SER A 148 -7.96 -13.78 -3.02
C SER A 148 -7.01 -13.02 -3.94
N PHE A 149 -6.94 -13.46 -5.21
CA PHE A 149 -6.23 -12.75 -6.27
C PHE A 149 -6.82 -11.36 -6.50
N ILE A 150 -6.00 -10.32 -6.39
CA ILE A 150 -6.43 -8.93 -6.55
C ILE A 150 -5.55 -8.26 -7.60
N LEU A 151 -6.18 -7.65 -8.61
CA LEU A 151 -5.52 -6.77 -9.58
C LEU A 151 -5.85 -5.31 -9.24
N PRO A 152 -4.91 -4.54 -8.70
CA PRO A 152 -5.15 -3.15 -8.32
C PRO A 152 -4.98 -2.22 -9.53
N TRP A 153 -5.97 -2.14 -10.42
CA TRP A 153 -5.94 -1.34 -11.65
C TRP A 153 -5.55 0.12 -11.43
N LEU A 154 -6.08 0.72 -10.35
CA LEU A 154 -5.80 2.11 -10.00
C LEU A 154 -4.31 2.33 -9.70
N TRP A 155 -3.70 1.42 -8.95
CA TRP A 155 -2.27 1.49 -8.60
C TRP A 155 -1.35 1.26 -9.81
N ILE A 156 -1.77 0.42 -10.78
CA ILE A 156 -1.06 0.22 -12.04
C ILE A 156 -1.02 1.53 -12.82
N LEU A 157 -2.15 2.23 -12.91
CA LEU A 157 -2.25 3.50 -13.63
C LEU A 157 -1.43 4.60 -12.95
N VAL A 158 -1.46 4.67 -11.61
CA VAL A 158 -0.62 5.57 -10.82
C VAL A 158 0.86 5.26 -11.04
N GLY A 159 1.26 3.99 -11.01
CA GLY A 159 2.65 3.58 -11.27
C GLY A 159 3.13 4.01 -12.65
N LEU A 160 2.31 3.83 -13.69
CA LEU A 160 2.66 4.23 -15.05
C LEU A 160 2.82 5.76 -15.17
N THR A 161 1.92 6.53 -14.56
CA THR A 161 2.02 8.00 -14.56
C THR A 161 3.27 8.48 -13.85
N VAL A 162 3.63 7.88 -12.72
CA VAL A 162 4.85 8.18 -11.98
C VAL A 162 6.09 7.86 -12.81
N CYS A 163 6.11 6.73 -13.56
CA CYS A 163 7.21 6.39 -14.47
C CYS A 163 7.40 7.44 -15.56
N VAL A 164 6.32 7.95 -16.17
CA VAL A 164 6.39 9.01 -17.17
C VAL A 164 6.91 10.31 -16.56
N ILE A 165 6.44 10.70 -15.39
CA ILE A 165 6.90 11.92 -14.70
C ILE A 165 8.39 11.83 -14.36
N THR A 166 8.87 10.64 -13.96
CA THR A 166 10.30 10.44 -13.63
C THR A 166 11.19 10.47 -14.87
N GLY A 167 10.66 10.10 -16.04
CA GLY A 167 11.39 10.13 -17.32
C GLY A 167 11.48 11.51 -17.98
N VAL A 168 10.70 12.49 -17.52
CA VAL A 168 10.68 13.88 -18.03
C VAL A 168 11.64 14.77 -17.27
#